data_11c198f060753895dc432b24a1be901d
#
_entry.id   11c198f060753895dc432b24a1be901d
#
_cell.length_a   1.000
_cell.length_b   1.000
_cell.length_c   1.000
_cell.angle_alpha   90.00
_cell.angle_beta   90.00
_cell.angle_gamma   90.00
#
_symmetry.space_group_name_H-M   'P 1'
#
loop_
_entity.id
_entity.type
_entity.pdbx_description
1 polymer ?
#
loop_
_entity_poly.entity_id
_entity_poly.type
_entity_poly.pdbx_seq_one_letter_code
_entity_poly.pdbx_strand_id
1 'polypeptide(L)'
;LKEGRIIKVSGPLVVAEGMEEANVYDVVEVSDNKLIGEIIEMRGDKASIQVYEETTGIGPGDVVVTTGSPLSIELGPGMLEQMFDGIQRPLLKIQEAVGDFLLKGVSVPALDREKKWQFNPTVAVGEEVEPGKVIGTVQETEIVLHKIMVPNGVYGKVKEIKEGEFTVEEIICKIETENGVKELNMIQKWPVRKGRPYLKKLNPVKPLITGQRIIDTFFAVTKGGTAAIPGPFGSGKTVIQHQLAKWADAEVVVYVGCGERGNEMTDVLMEFPEIIDPKTGQSLMKRTVLIANTSNMPVAAREASIYTAITIGEYFRDMGYSVALMADSTSRWAEALREMSGRLEEMPGDEGYPAYLSSRIAEFYERAGLVECLGNGEEGALTVIGAVSPPGGDISEPVSQSTLRIAKVFWGLDYALSYRRHFPAINWLNSYSLYQAKMDKYKEEHVDRDFPKFRIEAMALLQEEAKLQEIVRLVGRDSLSEHDQLKLEITKSLREDFLQQNAFHEVDTYCSLDKQFKMLKLILFFYDEAQRAIKEGVYLNEILALSSREKITRAKNISEKELDTFDKIEEEIKEAVSKLIKEGGTTNA
;
A
#
# COMPACT_ATOMS: atom_id res chain seq x y z
N LEU A 1 9.89 -38.96 -1.70
CA LEU A 1 10.76 -37.79 -1.74
C LEU A 1 11.93 -38.19 -2.65
N LYS A 2 12.20 -37.36 -3.66
CA LYS A 2 13.26 -37.63 -4.64
C LYS A 2 14.49 -36.84 -4.25
N GLU A 3 15.63 -37.48 -4.35
CA GLU A 3 16.92 -36.96 -3.89
C GLU A 3 17.78 -36.65 -5.11
N GLY A 4 18.27 -35.44 -5.21
CA GLY A 4 19.33 -35.01 -6.11
C GLY A 4 20.63 -34.76 -5.34
N ARG A 5 21.72 -34.46 -6.07
CA ARG A 5 23.00 -34.12 -5.48
C ARG A 5 23.53 -32.82 -6.03
N ILE A 6 24.08 -32.01 -5.13
CA ILE A 6 24.70 -30.72 -5.49
C ILE A 6 25.95 -30.98 -6.34
N ILE A 7 26.05 -30.26 -7.45
CA ILE A 7 27.22 -30.24 -8.33
C ILE A 7 27.95 -28.90 -8.33
N LYS A 8 27.24 -27.81 -8.01
CA LYS A 8 27.82 -26.44 -7.98
C LYS A 8 27.11 -25.59 -6.92
N VAL A 9 27.89 -24.79 -6.20
CA VAL A 9 27.39 -23.74 -5.30
C VAL A 9 28.02 -22.41 -5.69
N SER A 10 27.18 -21.40 -5.89
CA SER A 10 27.61 -20.04 -6.24
C SER A 10 26.78 -19.00 -5.45
N GLY A 11 27.23 -18.71 -4.23
CA GLY A 11 26.44 -17.92 -3.31
C GLY A 11 25.10 -18.60 -3.02
N PRO A 12 23.96 -17.90 -3.08
CA PRO A 12 22.64 -18.51 -2.82
C PRO A 12 22.16 -19.42 -3.96
N LEU A 13 22.86 -19.47 -5.10
CA LEU A 13 22.52 -20.37 -6.21
C LEU A 13 23.22 -21.74 -6.03
N VAL A 14 22.43 -22.79 -5.99
CA VAL A 14 22.86 -24.18 -5.93
C VAL A 14 22.38 -24.88 -7.20
N VAL A 15 23.25 -25.68 -7.84
CA VAL A 15 22.86 -26.54 -8.96
C VAL A 15 22.96 -27.98 -8.50
N ALA A 16 21.87 -28.72 -8.63
CA ALA A 16 21.79 -30.15 -8.31
C ALA A 16 21.45 -30.98 -9.55
N GLU A 17 21.99 -32.19 -9.64
CA GLU A 17 21.65 -33.19 -10.66
C GLU A 17 20.76 -34.30 -10.07
N GLY A 18 20.13 -35.09 -10.95
CA GLY A 18 19.20 -36.16 -10.53
C GLY A 18 17.82 -35.65 -10.16
N MET A 19 17.41 -34.49 -10.68
CA MET A 19 16.16 -33.79 -10.35
C MET A 19 15.07 -33.91 -11.46
N GLU A 20 15.15 -34.90 -12.33
CA GLU A 20 14.28 -35.01 -13.56
C GLU A 20 12.78 -34.97 -13.29
N GLU A 21 12.36 -35.34 -12.09
CA GLU A 21 10.93 -35.37 -11.73
C GLU A 21 10.49 -34.21 -10.86
N ALA A 22 11.37 -33.25 -10.61
CA ALA A 22 11.02 -32.01 -9.94
C ALA A 22 10.48 -30.99 -10.97
N ASN A 23 9.69 -30.04 -10.50
CA ASN A 23 9.15 -28.96 -11.31
C ASN A 23 9.80 -27.63 -10.97
N VAL A 24 9.79 -26.70 -11.93
CA VAL A 24 10.14 -25.32 -11.67
C VAL A 24 9.19 -24.76 -10.60
N TYR A 25 9.74 -24.03 -9.65
CA TYR A 25 9.10 -23.48 -8.45
C TYR A 25 8.80 -24.49 -7.34
N ASP A 26 9.18 -25.77 -7.47
CA ASP A 26 9.12 -26.68 -6.32
C ASP A 26 10.09 -26.21 -5.22
N VAL A 27 9.62 -26.26 -3.98
CA VAL A 27 10.46 -26.06 -2.80
C VAL A 27 11.31 -27.31 -2.59
N VAL A 28 12.57 -27.09 -2.25
CA VAL A 28 13.54 -28.13 -1.93
C VAL A 28 14.17 -27.91 -0.56
N GLU A 29 14.54 -28.98 0.12
CA GLU A 29 15.42 -29.00 1.28
C GLU A 29 16.83 -29.29 0.80
N VAL A 30 17.78 -28.39 1.12
CA VAL A 30 19.17 -28.43 0.65
C VAL A 30 20.08 -28.79 1.81
N SER A 31 20.90 -29.82 1.62
CA SER A 31 21.85 -30.42 2.57
C SER A 31 21.19 -31.01 3.83
N ASP A 32 22.02 -31.61 4.69
CA ASP A 32 21.59 -32.14 6.00
C ASP A 32 21.02 -31.04 6.93
N ASN A 33 21.38 -29.79 6.67
CA ASN A 33 20.87 -28.63 7.40
C ASN A 33 19.43 -28.25 6.98
N LYS A 34 18.88 -28.91 5.95
CA LYS A 34 17.51 -28.68 5.44
C LYS A 34 17.21 -27.22 5.10
N LEU A 35 18.18 -26.55 4.47
CA LEU A 35 17.98 -25.16 4.05
C LEU A 35 16.89 -25.12 2.98
N ILE A 36 15.97 -24.19 3.10
CA ILE A 36 14.86 -24.04 2.17
C ILE A 36 15.35 -23.34 0.90
N GLY A 37 15.04 -23.94 -0.25
CA GLY A 37 15.30 -23.37 -1.57
C GLY A 37 14.12 -23.57 -2.50
N GLU A 38 14.15 -22.91 -3.65
CA GLU A 38 13.15 -23.02 -4.73
C GLU A 38 13.87 -23.30 -6.05
N ILE A 39 13.33 -24.22 -6.84
CA ILE A 39 13.84 -24.48 -8.19
C ILE A 39 13.42 -23.34 -9.10
N ILE A 40 14.37 -22.63 -9.66
CA ILE A 40 14.12 -21.49 -10.54
C ILE A 40 14.33 -21.82 -12.01
N GLU A 41 15.08 -22.87 -12.32
CA GLU A 41 15.30 -23.34 -13.68
C GLU A 41 15.56 -24.84 -13.70
N MET A 42 15.09 -25.51 -14.76
CA MET A 42 15.37 -26.92 -15.05
C MET A 42 16.05 -27.06 -16.40
N ARG A 43 17.18 -27.77 -16.46
CA ARG A 43 17.89 -28.13 -17.70
C ARG A 43 18.18 -29.62 -17.71
N GLY A 44 17.27 -30.42 -18.29
CA GLY A 44 17.34 -31.86 -18.25
C GLY A 44 17.16 -32.37 -16.81
N ASP A 45 18.16 -33.10 -16.30
CA ASP A 45 18.20 -33.64 -14.95
C ASP A 45 18.75 -32.63 -13.89
N LYS A 46 19.19 -31.44 -14.35
CA LYS A 46 19.79 -30.42 -13.48
C LYS A 46 18.78 -29.36 -13.11
N ALA A 47 18.71 -29.08 -11.80
CA ALA A 47 17.93 -28.01 -11.23
C ALA A 47 18.84 -26.88 -10.75
N SER A 48 18.56 -25.65 -11.18
CA SER A 48 19.11 -24.45 -10.58
C SER A 48 18.20 -24.02 -9.43
N ILE A 49 18.74 -23.96 -8.22
CA ILE A 49 17.99 -23.76 -6.98
C ILE A 49 18.46 -22.48 -6.34
N GLN A 50 17.53 -21.59 -6.03
CA GLN A 50 17.76 -20.40 -5.23
C GLN A 50 17.47 -20.71 -3.76
N VAL A 51 18.49 -20.66 -2.92
CA VAL A 51 18.35 -20.93 -1.48
C VAL A 51 17.94 -19.66 -0.74
N TYR A 52 16.98 -19.76 0.16
CA TYR A 52 16.44 -18.65 0.94
C TYR A 52 17.26 -18.31 2.19
N GLU A 53 18.29 -19.10 2.46
CA GLU A 53 19.19 -18.95 3.59
C GLU A 53 20.66 -18.87 3.11
N GLU A 54 21.56 -18.57 4.02
CA GLU A 54 22.99 -18.50 3.72
C GLU A 54 23.57 -19.90 3.46
N THR A 55 24.25 -20.08 2.32
CA THR A 55 24.75 -21.35 1.84
C THR A 55 26.16 -21.70 2.34
N THR A 56 26.73 -20.95 3.27
CA THR A 56 28.05 -21.25 3.83
C THR A 56 28.08 -22.63 4.48
N GLY A 57 28.99 -23.47 4.06
CA GLY A 57 29.18 -24.85 4.57
C GLY A 57 28.43 -25.90 3.73
N ILE A 58 27.78 -25.55 2.64
CA ILE A 58 27.20 -26.47 1.66
C ILE A 58 28.20 -26.66 0.52
N GLY A 59 28.27 -27.89 -0.01
CA GLY A 59 29.19 -28.20 -1.09
C GLY A 59 28.70 -29.27 -2.07
N PRO A 60 29.47 -29.51 -3.15
CA PRO A 60 29.18 -30.60 -4.07
C PRO A 60 29.11 -31.94 -3.36
N GLY A 61 28.11 -32.76 -3.70
CA GLY A 61 27.84 -34.05 -3.08
C GLY A 61 26.73 -34.03 -2.01
N ASP A 62 26.40 -32.86 -1.45
CA ASP A 62 25.29 -32.75 -0.50
C ASP A 62 23.95 -33.07 -1.17
N VAL A 63 23.03 -33.58 -0.37
CA VAL A 63 21.72 -34.04 -0.84
C VAL A 63 20.75 -32.86 -1.00
N VAL A 64 19.93 -32.92 -2.03
CA VAL A 64 18.78 -32.03 -2.26
C VAL A 64 17.52 -32.87 -2.36
N VAL A 65 16.50 -32.53 -1.57
CA VAL A 65 15.23 -33.26 -1.55
C VAL A 65 14.11 -32.34 -1.99
N THR A 66 13.37 -32.73 -3.05
CA THR A 66 12.20 -31.94 -3.46
C THR A 66 10.98 -32.27 -2.60
N THR A 67 10.22 -31.23 -2.23
CA THR A 67 8.94 -31.38 -1.55
C THR A 67 7.79 -31.71 -2.52
N GLY A 68 8.02 -31.53 -3.84
CA GLY A 68 7.01 -31.67 -4.87
C GLY A 68 5.87 -30.64 -4.80
N SER A 69 6.12 -29.52 -4.14
CA SER A 69 5.13 -28.46 -3.94
C SER A 69 5.80 -27.07 -4.08
N PRO A 70 5.12 -26.10 -4.69
CA PRO A 70 5.65 -24.74 -4.80
C PRO A 70 5.67 -24.03 -3.44
N LEU A 71 6.45 -22.95 -3.36
CA LEU A 71 6.49 -22.08 -2.17
C LEU A 71 5.07 -21.63 -1.82
N SER A 72 4.60 -22.09 -0.67
CA SER A 72 3.25 -21.85 -0.18
C SER A 72 3.29 -21.28 1.22
N ILE A 73 2.35 -20.41 1.51
CA ILE A 73 2.18 -19.83 2.85
C ILE A 73 0.95 -20.38 3.53
N GLU A 74 0.93 -20.29 4.85
CA GLU A 74 -0.18 -20.68 5.69
C GLU A 74 -1.09 -19.48 5.93
N LEU A 75 -2.37 -19.64 5.60
CA LEU A 75 -3.40 -18.62 5.73
C LEU A 75 -4.42 -19.09 6.77
N GLY A 76 -4.57 -18.34 7.84
CA GLY A 76 -5.46 -18.67 8.95
C GLY A 76 -5.39 -17.67 10.10
N PRO A 77 -6.13 -17.86 11.19
CA PRO A 77 -6.08 -16.99 12.35
C PRO A 77 -4.70 -16.93 12.99
N GLY A 78 -4.25 -15.75 13.37
CA GLY A 78 -2.96 -15.51 13.99
C GLY A 78 -1.92 -14.88 13.07
N MET A 79 -2.33 -14.38 11.89
CA MET A 79 -1.47 -13.60 11.01
C MET A 79 -1.39 -12.12 11.42
N LEU A 80 -2.48 -11.57 11.93
CA LEU A 80 -2.50 -10.19 12.43
C LEU A 80 -1.60 -10.04 13.66
N GLU A 81 -1.08 -8.84 13.87
CA GLU A 81 -0.12 -8.52 14.93
C GLU A 81 1.23 -9.25 14.80
N GLN A 82 1.46 -9.97 13.69
CA GLN A 82 2.68 -10.73 13.47
C GLN A 82 3.63 -10.02 12.51
N MET A 83 4.90 -10.36 12.68
CA MET A 83 5.97 -10.01 11.78
C MET A 83 6.58 -11.26 11.20
N PHE A 84 6.53 -11.36 9.87
CA PHE A 84 7.10 -12.46 9.10
C PHE A 84 8.31 -11.99 8.30
N ASP A 85 9.17 -12.93 7.94
CA ASP A 85 10.15 -12.71 6.88
C ASP A 85 9.55 -12.96 5.48
N GLY A 86 10.38 -12.90 4.43
CA GLY A 86 9.92 -13.05 3.05
C GLY A 86 9.28 -14.39 2.69
N ILE A 87 9.50 -15.43 3.47
CA ILE A 87 8.92 -16.77 3.30
C ILE A 87 7.97 -17.17 4.43
N GLN A 88 7.43 -16.17 5.12
CA GLN A 88 6.48 -16.32 6.23
C GLN A 88 7.04 -17.03 7.48
N ARG A 89 8.32 -16.89 7.78
CA ARG A 89 8.84 -17.32 9.09
C ARG A 89 8.52 -16.24 10.13
N PRO A 90 7.94 -16.60 11.31
CA PRO A 90 7.55 -15.63 12.34
C PRO A 90 8.80 -15.15 13.09
N LEU A 91 9.24 -13.92 12.84
CA LEU A 91 10.54 -13.40 13.32
C LEU A 91 10.62 -13.29 14.84
N LEU A 92 9.55 -12.88 15.51
CA LEU A 92 9.52 -12.77 16.98
C LEU A 92 9.65 -14.15 17.65
N LYS A 93 8.95 -15.16 17.15
CA LYS A 93 9.05 -16.53 17.68
C LYS A 93 10.42 -17.17 17.42
N ILE A 94 11.04 -16.86 16.29
CA ILE A 94 12.40 -17.30 16.00
C ILE A 94 13.38 -16.66 17.00
N GLN A 95 13.23 -15.37 17.26
CA GLN A 95 14.05 -14.67 18.25
C GLN A 95 13.90 -15.26 19.66
N GLU A 96 12.69 -15.58 20.09
CA GLU A 96 12.41 -16.24 21.36
C GLU A 96 13.05 -17.64 21.45
N ALA A 97 13.07 -18.39 20.35
CA ALA A 97 13.56 -19.77 20.31
C ALA A 97 15.10 -19.87 20.25
N VAL A 98 15.75 -18.97 19.49
CA VAL A 98 17.20 -19.08 19.16
C VAL A 98 18.01 -17.83 19.50
N GLY A 99 17.40 -16.77 20.04
CA GLY A 99 18.04 -15.50 20.36
C GLY A 99 18.19 -14.58 19.16
N ASP A 100 19.08 -13.58 19.28
CA ASP A 100 19.22 -12.48 18.31
C ASP A 100 19.89 -12.89 16.98
N PHE A 101 20.37 -14.11 16.87
CA PHE A 101 21.00 -14.61 15.65
C PHE A 101 20.11 -15.65 14.97
N LEU A 102 19.77 -15.40 13.70
CA LEU A 102 19.08 -16.37 12.85
C LEU A 102 20.00 -17.59 12.60
N LEU A 103 19.68 -18.69 13.25
CA LEU A 103 20.35 -19.97 12.98
C LEU A 103 19.81 -20.59 11.69
N LYS A 104 20.69 -21.27 10.94
CA LYS A 104 20.35 -21.97 9.70
C LYS A 104 19.43 -23.16 9.97
N GLY A 105 18.49 -23.41 9.07
CA GLY A 105 17.61 -24.58 9.12
C GLY A 105 16.58 -24.55 10.26
N VAL A 106 16.37 -23.42 10.92
CA VAL A 106 15.32 -23.29 11.94
C VAL A 106 13.96 -23.21 11.29
N SER A 107 13.13 -24.21 11.50
CA SER A 107 11.75 -24.26 11.05
C SER A 107 10.82 -24.01 12.23
N VAL A 108 10.12 -22.88 12.19
CA VAL A 108 9.05 -22.55 13.15
C VAL A 108 7.75 -22.40 12.34
N PRO A 109 6.64 -23.03 12.78
CA PRO A 109 5.35 -22.86 12.10
C PRO A 109 4.95 -21.39 12.00
N ALA A 110 4.43 -20.99 10.85
CA ALA A 110 4.01 -19.61 10.59
C ALA A 110 2.88 -19.17 11.52
N LEU A 111 1.91 -20.06 11.73
CA LEU A 111 0.80 -19.85 12.66
C LEU A 111 1.04 -20.57 13.99
N ASP A 112 0.54 -20.01 15.08
CA ASP A 112 0.64 -20.62 16.40
C ASP A 112 -0.19 -21.90 16.48
N ARG A 113 0.47 -23.03 16.81
CA ARG A 113 -0.17 -24.35 16.91
C ARG A 113 -0.79 -24.62 18.27
N GLU A 114 -0.44 -23.85 19.28
CA GLU A 114 -0.90 -24.06 20.65
C GLU A 114 -2.06 -23.13 21.02
N LYS A 115 -2.10 -21.94 20.40
CA LYS A 115 -3.15 -20.96 20.64
C LYS A 115 -4.52 -21.51 20.23
N LYS A 116 -5.47 -21.46 21.16
CA LYS A 116 -6.86 -21.81 20.90
C LYS A 116 -7.68 -20.59 20.49
N TRP A 117 -8.56 -20.82 19.55
CA TRP A 117 -9.45 -19.83 19.00
C TRP A 117 -10.90 -20.26 19.17
N GLN A 118 -11.75 -19.34 19.60
CA GLN A 118 -13.20 -19.59 19.67
C GLN A 118 -13.77 -19.59 18.26
N PHE A 119 -14.11 -20.78 17.76
CA PHE A 119 -14.73 -20.96 16.45
C PHE A 119 -16.25 -20.96 16.57
N ASN A 120 -16.91 -20.08 15.83
CA ASN A 120 -18.37 -19.96 15.77
C ASN A 120 -18.83 -20.34 14.36
N PRO A 121 -19.58 -21.45 14.19
CA PRO A 121 -20.06 -21.89 12.88
C PRO A 121 -21.11 -20.93 12.31
N THR A 122 -21.09 -20.76 10.98
CA THR A 122 -22.06 -19.94 10.25
C THR A 122 -22.90 -20.75 9.27
N VAL A 123 -22.62 -22.05 9.13
CA VAL A 123 -23.37 -22.98 8.30
C VAL A 123 -23.90 -24.15 9.14
N ALA A 124 -24.96 -24.80 8.65
CA ALA A 124 -25.58 -25.94 9.32
C ALA A 124 -25.14 -27.27 8.70
N VAL A 125 -25.29 -28.37 9.46
CA VAL A 125 -25.12 -29.72 8.93
C VAL A 125 -26.14 -29.97 7.82
N GLY A 126 -25.68 -30.51 6.67
CA GLY A 126 -26.47 -30.77 5.47
C GLY A 126 -26.52 -29.58 4.49
N GLU A 127 -26.00 -28.43 4.85
CA GLU A 127 -25.90 -27.27 3.94
C GLU A 127 -24.87 -27.54 2.83
N GLU A 128 -25.20 -27.13 1.60
CA GLU A 128 -24.28 -27.19 0.47
C GLU A 128 -23.27 -26.05 0.55
N VAL A 129 -22.00 -26.38 0.34
CA VAL A 129 -20.88 -25.43 0.37
C VAL A 129 -20.02 -25.57 -0.87
N GLU A 130 -19.45 -24.43 -1.25
CA GLU A 130 -18.57 -24.26 -2.41
C GLU A 130 -17.31 -23.44 -1.99
N PRO A 131 -16.27 -23.39 -2.83
CA PRO A 131 -15.07 -22.62 -2.55
C PRO A 131 -15.39 -21.17 -2.17
N GLY A 132 -14.76 -20.67 -1.11
CA GLY A 132 -14.95 -19.32 -0.60
C GLY A 132 -16.14 -19.13 0.33
N LYS A 133 -17.06 -20.10 0.44
CA LYS A 133 -18.16 -20.03 1.41
C LYS A 133 -17.61 -19.96 2.84
N VAL A 134 -18.06 -18.99 3.61
CA VAL A 134 -17.70 -18.85 5.02
C VAL A 134 -18.42 -19.93 5.83
N ILE A 135 -17.67 -20.80 6.48
CA ILE A 135 -18.20 -21.88 7.33
C ILE A 135 -18.23 -21.53 8.81
N GLY A 136 -17.49 -20.51 9.20
CA GLY A 136 -17.46 -20.03 10.57
C GLY A 136 -16.54 -18.85 10.74
N THR A 137 -16.52 -18.29 11.92
CA THR A 137 -15.76 -17.08 12.27
C THR A 137 -14.96 -17.26 13.53
N VAL A 138 -13.86 -16.52 13.61
CA VAL A 138 -12.98 -16.42 14.78
C VAL A 138 -12.67 -14.96 15.02
N GLN A 139 -12.83 -14.47 16.26
CA GLN A 139 -12.36 -13.12 16.59
C GLN A 139 -10.85 -13.14 16.74
N GLU A 140 -10.13 -12.71 15.68
CA GLU A 140 -8.66 -12.75 15.66
C GLU A 140 -8.06 -11.63 16.50
N THR A 141 -8.56 -10.41 16.33
CA THR A 141 -8.24 -9.22 17.15
C THR A 141 -9.54 -8.53 17.55
N GLU A 142 -9.48 -7.53 18.41
CA GLU A 142 -10.65 -6.75 18.81
C GLU A 142 -11.35 -6.05 17.63
N ILE A 143 -10.63 -5.87 16.51
CA ILE A 143 -11.09 -5.11 15.35
C ILE A 143 -11.47 -6.02 14.19
N VAL A 144 -10.79 -7.16 14.01
CA VAL A 144 -10.90 -8.01 12.82
C VAL A 144 -11.53 -9.36 13.17
N LEU A 145 -12.65 -9.64 12.55
CA LEU A 145 -13.33 -10.93 12.57
C LEU A 145 -12.80 -11.81 11.43
N HIS A 146 -12.03 -12.84 11.77
CA HIS A 146 -11.49 -13.77 10.79
C HIS A 146 -12.56 -14.72 10.29
N LYS A 147 -12.79 -14.75 8.98
CA LYS A 147 -13.77 -15.63 8.34
C LYS A 147 -13.06 -16.89 7.82
N ILE A 148 -13.45 -18.05 8.32
CA ILE A 148 -12.93 -19.34 7.85
C ILE A 148 -13.73 -19.77 6.63
N MET A 149 -13.03 -19.90 5.49
CA MET A 149 -13.63 -20.17 4.18
C MET A 149 -13.34 -21.60 3.71
N VAL A 150 -14.26 -22.16 2.93
CA VAL A 150 -14.03 -23.42 2.23
C VAL A 150 -12.86 -23.26 1.24
N PRO A 151 -11.86 -24.16 1.30
CA PRO A 151 -10.73 -24.12 0.37
C PRO A 151 -11.15 -24.26 -1.10
N ASN A 152 -10.30 -23.73 -1.99
CA ASN A 152 -10.52 -23.86 -3.43
C ASN A 152 -10.57 -25.33 -3.87
N GLY A 153 -11.52 -25.66 -4.76
CA GLY A 153 -11.71 -27.01 -5.27
C GLY A 153 -12.50 -27.95 -4.34
N VAL A 154 -13.02 -27.47 -3.22
CA VAL A 154 -13.86 -28.28 -2.31
C VAL A 154 -15.32 -27.88 -2.50
N TYR A 155 -16.12 -28.86 -2.93
CA TYR A 155 -17.57 -28.77 -3.14
C TYR A 155 -18.24 -29.93 -2.42
N GLY A 156 -19.36 -29.70 -1.75
CA GLY A 156 -20.10 -30.77 -1.09
C GLY A 156 -21.09 -30.31 -0.07
N LYS A 157 -21.47 -31.21 0.84
CA LYS A 157 -22.39 -30.94 1.95
C LYS A 157 -21.67 -31.02 3.28
N VAL A 158 -22.02 -30.13 4.19
CA VAL A 158 -21.52 -30.18 5.57
C VAL A 158 -22.03 -31.44 6.26
N LYS A 159 -21.12 -32.36 6.56
CA LYS A 159 -21.42 -33.59 7.29
C LYS A 159 -21.35 -33.41 8.79
N GLU A 160 -20.38 -32.66 9.26
CA GLU A 160 -20.14 -32.35 10.67
C GLU A 160 -19.51 -30.96 10.77
N ILE A 161 -19.96 -30.15 11.71
CA ILE A 161 -19.32 -28.88 12.08
C ILE A 161 -19.36 -28.74 13.60
N LYS A 162 -18.26 -28.25 14.16
CA LYS A 162 -18.07 -28.11 15.61
C LYS A 162 -18.15 -26.65 16.00
N GLU A 163 -18.47 -26.38 17.24
CA GLU A 163 -18.41 -25.07 17.88
C GLU A 163 -17.55 -25.18 19.14
N GLY A 164 -16.76 -24.17 19.44
CA GLY A 164 -15.93 -24.13 20.64
C GLY A 164 -14.50 -23.66 20.39
N GLU A 165 -13.63 -23.96 21.33
CA GLU A 165 -12.21 -23.58 21.28
C GLU A 165 -11.37 -24.66 20.60
N PHE A 166 -10.68 -24.28 19.52
CA PHE A 166 -9.81 -25.16 18.74
C PHE A 166 -8.50 -24.49 18.40
N THR A 167 -7.44 -25.28 18.26
CA THR A 167 -6.21 -24.82 17.61
C THR A 167 -6.42 -24.75 16.10
N VAL A 168 -5.50 -24.11 15.40
CA VAL A 168 -5.62 -23.95 13.93
C VAL A 168 -5.51 -25.28 13.15
N GLU A 169 -4.96 -26.35 13.75
CA GLU A 169 -4.80 -27.66 13.12
C GLU A 169 -5.94 -28.63 13.43
N GLU A 170 -6.70 -28.38 14.50
CA GLU A 170 -7.81 -29.27 14.86
C GLU A 170 -8.94 -29.21 13.82
N ILE A 171 -9.54 -30.36 13.55
CA ILE A 171 -10.62 -30.48 12.57
C ILE A 171 -11.90 -29.86 13.13
N ILE A 172 -12.38 -28.82 12.45
CA ILE A 172 -13.58 -28.05 12.80
C ILE A 172 -14.79 -28.41 11.94
N CYS A 173 -14.57 -28.88 10.70
CA CYS A 173 -15.64 -29.19 9.78
C CYS A 173 -15.28 -30.41 8.92
N LYS A 174 -16.29 -31.23 8.59
CA LYS A 174 -16.18 -32.31 7.60
C LYS A 174 -17.20 -32.08 6.50
N ILE A 175 -16.72 -32.12 5.26
CA ILE A 175 -17.54 -31.94 4.06
C ILE A 175 -17.58 -33.26 3.30
N GLU A 176 -18.78 -33.72 2.99
CA GLU A 176 -19.00 -34.86 2.10
C GLU A 176 -18.93 -34.39 0.66
N THR A 177 -17.89 -34.80 -0.04
CA THR A 177 -17.64 -34.49 -1.45
C THR A 177 -17.86 -35.73 -2.32
N GLU A 178 -17.89 -35.57 -3.63
CA GLU A 178 -17.97 -36.70 -4.58
C GLU A 178 -16.81 -37.70 -4.41
N ASN A 179 -15.65 -37.24 -3.94
CA ASN A 179 -14.45 -38.06 -3.76
C ASN A 179 -14.25 -38.57 -2.31
N GLY A 180 -15.27 -38.44 -1.46
CA GLY A 180 -15.22 -38.83 -0.05
C GLY A 180 -15.31 -37.67 0.92
N VAL A 181 -15.04 -37.94 2.20
CA VAL A 181 -15.12 -36.92 3.25
C VAL A 181 -13.83 -36.12 3.27
N LYS A 182 -13.95 -34.79 3.14
CA LYS A 182 -12.85 -33.84 3.30
C LYS A 182 -12.92 -33.24 4.71
N GLU A 183 -11.85 -33.37 5.45
CA GLU A 183 -11.68 -32.74 6.75
C GLU A 183 -11.06 -31.36 6.60
N LEU A 184 -11.63 -30.36 7.29
CA LEU A 184 -11.18 -28.98 7.27
C LEU A 184 -10.75 -28.52 8.65
N ASN A 185 -9.65 -27.83 8.71
CA ASN A 185 -9.17 -27.05 9.85
C ASN A 185 -9.17 -25.55 9.52
N MET A 186 -8.54 -24.72 10.32
CA MET A 186 -8.51 -23.27 10.11
C MET A 186 -7.36 -22.81 9.21
N ILE A 187 -6.51 -23.72 8.71
CA ILE A 187 -5.35 -23.38 7.88
C ILE A 187 -5.65 -23.70 6.40
N GLN A 188 -5.35 -22.74 5.51
CA GLN A 188 -5.22 -22.96 4.09
C GLN A 188 -3.77 -22.75 3.67
N LYS A 189 -3.21 -23.67 2.87
CA LYS A 189 -1.92 -23.45 2.22
C LYS A 189 -2.16 -22.94 0.80
N TRP A 190 -1.46 -21.86 0.43
CA TRP A 190 -1.60 -21.27 -0.89
C TRP A 190 -0.24 -20.95 -1.52
N PRO A 191 -0.01 -21.31 -2.81
CA PRO A 191 1.20 -20.99 -3.54
C PRO A 191 1.31 -19.46 -3.75
N VAL A 192 2.40 -18.85 -3.29
CA VAL A 192 2.53 -17.38 -3.30
C VAL A 192 2.56 -16.77 -4.69
N ARG A 193 3.08 -17.50 -5.68
CA ARG A 193 3.17 -17.02 -7.07
C ARG A 193 1.85 -17.10 -7.83
N LYS A 194 0.84 -17.75 -7.27
CA LYS A 194 -0.49 -17.91 -7.88
C LYS A 194 -1.50 -16.97 -7.22
N GLY A 195 -2.12 -16.10 -8.01
CA GLY A 195 -3.21 -15.24 -7.53
C GLY A 195 -4.39 -16.07 -7.00
N ARG A 196 -5.06 -15.58 -5.96
CA ARG A 196 -6.25 -16.24 -5.42
C ARG A 196 -7.46 -15.97 -6.31
N PRO A 197 -8.32 -16.98 -6.52
CA PRO A 197 -9.46 -16.87 -7.42
C PRO A 197 -10.56 -15.97 -6.84
N TYR A 198 -11.34 -15.38 -7.72
CA TYR A 198 -12.54 -14.59 -7.44
C TYR A 198 -13.58 -14.85 -8.53
N LEU A 199 -14.84 -14.48 -8.29
CA LEU A 199 -15.90 -14.65 -9.29
C LEU A 199 -15.73 -13.66 -10.43
N LYS A 200 -15.57 -12.37 -10.10
CA LYS A 200 -15.51 -11.31 -11.09
C LYS A 200 -14.66 -10.14 -10.55
N LYS A 201 -13.89 -9.54 -11.43
CA LYS A 201 -13.22 -8.27 -11.17
C LYS A 201 -14.19 -7.12 -11.45
N LEU A 202 -14.40 -6.27 -10.46
CA LEU A 202 -15.34 -5.16 -10.51
C LEU A 202 -14.62 -3.85 -10.89
N ASN A 203 -15.40 -2.90 -11.39
CA ASN A 203 -14.86 -1.59 -11.67
C ASN A 203 -14.81 -0.76 -10.38
N PRO A 204 -13.64 -0.31 -9.92
CA PRO A 204 -13.52 0.44 -8.68
C PRO A 204 -14.14 1.84 -8.86
N VAL A 205 -15.07 2.18 -7.96
CA VAL A 205 -15.79 3.46 -7.98
C VAL A 205 -15.76 4.20 -6.64
N LYS A 206 -15.35 3.52 -5.56
CA LYS A 206 -15.23 4.11 -4.22
C LYS A 206 -13.80 4.54 -3.95
N PRO A 207 -13.55 5.76 -3.42
CA PRO A 207 -12.22 6.18 -3.04
C PRO A 207 -11.69 5.36 -1.85
N LEU A 208 -10.39 5.14 -1.83
CA LEU A 208 -9.68 4.85 -0.60
C LEU A 208 -9.37 6.22 0.03
N ILE A 209 -10.15 6.61 1.02
CA ILE A 209 -9.96 7.91 1.70
C ILE A 209 -8.74 7.81 2.58
N THR A 210 -7.79 8.69 2.35
CA THR A 210 -6.49 8.68 3.04
C THR A 210 -6.36 9.74 4.12
N GLY A 211 -7.25 10.74 4.12
CA GLY A 211 -7.14 11.90 4.98
C GLY A 211 -6.01 12.86 4.60
N GLN A 212 -5.32 12.59 3.50
CA GLN A 212 -4.26 13.45 2.96
C GLN A 212 -4.82 14.32 1.84
N ARG A 213 -4.85 15.66 2.06
CA ARG A 213 -5.51 16.61 1.16
C ARG A 213 -5.03 16.54 -0.28
N ILE A 214 -3.72 16.45 -0.49
CA ILE A 214 -3.16 16.37 -1.85
C ILE A 214 -3.58 15.08 -2.57
N ILE A 215 -3.66 13.96 -1.84
CA ILE A 215 -4.06 12.67 -2.39
C ILE A 215 -5.55 12.68 -2.68
N ASP A 216 -6.37 12.86 -1.65
CA ASP A 216 -7.82 12.69 -1.77
C ASP A 216 -8.45 13.73 -2.70
N THR A 217 -7.94 14.98 -2.70
CA THR A 217 -8.48 16.04 -3.56
C THR A 217 -8.01 15.91 -4.99
N PHE A 218 -6.69 15.78 -5.24
CA PHE A 218 -6.12 15.92 -6.57
C PHE A 218 -5.71 14.60 -7.23
N PHE A 219 -5.27 13.60 -6.45
CA PHE A 219 -4.69 12.36 -7.00
C PHE A 219 -5.22 11.12 -6.29
N ALA A 220 -6.52 11.04 -6.16
CA ALA A 220 -7.18 9.99 -5.41
C ALA A 220 -6.94 8.59 -5.99
N VAL A 221 -6.82 7.62 -5.09
CA VAL A 221 -6.81 6.19 -5.41
C VAL A 221 -8.13 5.55 -4.99
N THR A 222 -8.55 4.55 -5.72
CA THR A 222 -9.78 3.79 -5.41
C THR A 222 -9.48 2.59 -4.51
N LYS A 223 -10.48 2.13 -3.77
CA LYS A 223 -10.44 0.80 -3.15
C LYS A 223 -10.30 -0.25 -4.25
N GLY A 224 -9.25 -1.06 -4.16
CA GLY A 224 -8.87 -2.00 -5.23
C GLY A 224 -8.08 -1.37 -6.38
N GLY A 225 -7.56 -0.14 -6.20
CA GLY A 225 -6.72 0.54 -7.17
C GLY A 225 -5.22 0.25 -6.99
N THR A 226 -4.42 0.86 -7.85
CA THR A 226 -2.97 0.76 -7.83
C THR A 226 -2.34 2.14 -7.82
N ALA A 227 -1.37 2.36 -6.94
CA ALA A 227 -0.63 3.60 -6.84
C ALA A 227 0.88 3.34 -6.73
N ALA A 228 1.66 4.24 -7.30
CA ALA A 228 3.10 4.24 -7.16
C ALA A 228 3.58 5.54 -6.51
N ILE A 229 4.55 5.43 -5.61
CA ILE A 229 5.21 6.55 -4.94
C ILE A 229 6.68 6.57 -5.35
N PRO A 230 7.02 7.09 -6.52
CA PRO A 230 8.42 7.24 -6.88
C PRO A 230 9.00 8.49 -6.23
N GLY A 231 10.22 8.36 -5.78
CA GLY A 231 10.94 9.49 -5.22
C GLY A 231 12.36 9.14 -4.79
N PRO A 232 13.25 10.12 -4.76
CA PRO A 232 14.61 9.92 -4.30
C PRO A 232 14.64 9.52 -2.82
N PHE A 233 15.78 9.05 -2.38
CA PHE A 233 16.02 8.76 -0.97
C PHE A 233 15.83 10.01 -0.11
N GLY A 234 15.19 9.86 1.04
CA GLY A 234 14.94 10.99 1.97
C GLY A 234 13.79 11.93 1.55
N SER A 235 13.02 11.59 0.51
CA SER A 235 11.86 12.41 0.07
C SER A 235 10.59 12.20 0.88
N GLY A 236 10.62 11.33 1.91
CA GLY A 236 9.48 11.07 2.79
C GLY A 236 8.55 9.95 2.35
N LYS A 237 9.01 9.00 1.49
CA LYS A 237 8.21 7.83 1.07
C LYS A 237 7.63 7.05 2.24
N THR A 238 8.48 6.67 3.17
CA THR A 238 8.11 5.89 4.35
C THR A 238 7.09 6.64 5.22
N VAL A 239 7.28 7.94 5.43
CA VAL A 239 6.33 8.76 6.20
C VAL A 239 4.95 8.79 5.54
N ILE A 240 4.89 8.92 4.21
CA ILE A 240 3.60 8.86 3.48
C ILE A 240 2.95 7.49 3.66
N GLN A 241 3.70 6.41 3.52
CA GLN A 241 3.16 5.06 3.69
C GLN A 241 2.67 4.80 5.12
N HIS A 242 3.38 5.31 6.15
CA HIS A 242 2.91 5.25 7.53
C HIS A 242 1.61 6.05 7.73
N GLN A 243 1.50 7.25 7.15
CA GLN A 243 0.27 8.03 7.20
C GLN A 243 -0.89 7.30 6.50
N LEU A 244 -0.63 6.67 5.35
CA LEU A 244 -1.63 5.87 4.66
C LEU A 244 -2.03 4.64 5.48
N ALA A 245 -1.09 3.94 6.09
CA ALA A 245 -1.39 2.81 6.97
C ALA A 245 -2.27 3.22 8.16
N LYS A 246 -1.98 4.37 8.76
CA LYS A 246 -2.71 4.92 9.92
C LYS A 246 -4.12 5.38 9.57
N TRP A 247 -4.28 6.14 8.49
CA TRP A 247 -5.48 6.92 8.21
C TRP A 247 -6.35 6.38 7.09
N ALA A 248 -5.76 5.59 6.16
CA ALA A 248 -6.53 5.07 5.04
C ALA A 248 -7.76 4.29 5.50
N ASP A 249 -8.82 4.43 4.73
CA ASP A 249 -10.08 3.73 4.93
C ASP A 249 -9.97 2.25 4.47
N ALA A 250 -8.99 1.55 5.01
CA ALA A 250 -8.75 0.12 4.85
C ALA A 250 -8.99 -0.59 6.18
N GLU A 251 -9.60 -1.76 6.13
CA GLU A 251 -9.91 -2.57 7.32
C GLU A 251 -8.72 -3.42 7.74
N VAL A 252 -7.89 -3.83 6.78
CA VAL A 252 -6.65 -4.58 7.00
C VAL A 252 -5.51 -3.94 6.23
N VAL A 253 -4.35 -3.86 6.85
CA VAL A 253 -3.12 -3.33 6.27
C VAL A 253 -2.09 -4.45 6.19
N VAL A 254 -1.47 -4.60 5.03
CA VAL A 254 -0.28 -5.45 4.85
C VAL A 254 0.88 -4.53 4.48
N TYR A 255 1.92 -4.51 5.30
CA TYR A 255 3.12 -3.73 5.04
C TYR A 255 4.29 -4.65 4.76
N VAL A 256 4.93 -4.49 3.63
CA VAL A 256 6.12 -5.25 3.27
C VAL A 256 7.32 -4.33 3.06
N GLY A 257 8.31 -4.48 3.92
CA GLY A 257 9.63 -3.91 3.75
C GLY A 257 10.49 -4.87 2.93
N CYS A 258 10.68 -4.55 1.65
CA CYS A 258 11.42 -5.38 0.72
C CYS A 258 12.81 -4.79 0.47
N GLY A 259 13.84 -5.38 1.08
CA GLY A 259 15.22 -4.97 0.91
C GLY A 259 15.57 -3.63 1.57
N GLU A 260 14.75 -3.16 2.48
CA GLU A 260 15.00 -1.92 3.21
C GLU A 260 16.09 -2.08 4.27
N ARG A 261 16.60 -0.98 4.77
CA ARG A 261 17.64 -1.01 5.80
C ARG A 261 17.08 -1.54 7.12
N GLY A 262 17.91 -2.29 7.85
CA GLY A 262 17.51 -2.87 9.13
C GLY A 262 16.99 -1.84 10.14
N ASN A 263 17.61 -0.65 10.21
CA ASN A 263 17.16 0.43 11.09
C ASN A 263 15.77 0.98 10.69
N GLU A 264 15.49 1.16 9.39
CA GLU A 264 14.16 1.62 8.92
C GLU A 264 13.07 0.60 9.24
N MET A 265 13.37 -0.69 9.09
CA MET A 265 12.44 -1.75 9.50
C MET A 265 12.25 -1.82 11.02
N THR A 266 13.32 -1.58 11.79
CA THR A 266 13.21 -1.50 13.24
C THR A 266 12.32 -0.33 13.66
N ASP A 267 12.44 0.82 13.00
CA ASP A 267 11.56 1.98 13.27
C ASP A 267 10.09 1.62 13.02
N VAL A 268 9.78 0.96 11.89
CA VAL A 268 8.40 0.47 11.62
C VAL A 268 7.90 -0.46 12.71
N LEU A 269 8.76 -1.38 13.17
CA LEU A 269 8.42 -2.36 14.20
C LEU A 269 8.18 -1.74 15.57
N MET A 270 8.91 -0.69 15.89
CA MET A 270 8.75 0.03 17.15
C MET A 270 7.59 1.02 17.11
N GLU A 271 7.37 1.66 15.97
CA GLU A 271 6.34 2.70 15.83
C GLU A 271 4.92 2.13 15.64
N PHE A 272 4.74 1.08 14.82
CA PHE A 272 3.40 0.57 14.50
C PHE A 272 2.60 0.07 15.71
N PRO A 273 3.20 -0.62 16.70
CA PRO A 273 2.48 -1.00 17.91
C PRO A 273 2.02 0.19 18.76
N GLU A 274 2.75 1.32 18.69
CA GLU A 274 2.45 2.52 19.45
C GLU A 274 1.48 3.46 18.74
N ILE A 275 1.36 3.32 17.40
CA ILE A 275 0.39 4.09 16.63
C ILE A 275 -1.02 3.61 17.00
N ILE A 276 -1.82 4.53 17.53
CA ILE A 276 -3.23 4.28 17.80
C ILE A 276 -4.05 4.55 16.54
N ASP A 277 -4.84 3.58 16.13
CA ASP A 277 -5.83 3.76 15.07
C ASP A 277 -6.94 4.70 15.56
N PRO A 278 -7.06 5.88 14.95
CA PRO A 278 -8.02 6.89 15.42
C PRO A 278 -9.48 6.47 15.26
N LYS A 279 -9.77 5.47 14.42
CA LYS A 279 -11.13 4.97 14.20
C LYS A 279 -11.57 4.02 15.31
N THR A 280 -10.66 3.21 15.81
CA THR A 280 -10.95 2.14 16.76
C THR A 280 -10.42 2.39 18.16
N GLY A 281 -9.46 3.31 18.32
CA GLY A 281 -8.76 3.56 19.57
C GLY A 281 -7.80 2.42 19.98
N GLN A 282 -7.58 1.44 19.12
CA GLN A 282 -6.69 0.32 19.34
C GLN A 282 -5.36 0.53 18.60
N SER A 283 -4.34 -0.27 18.92
CA SER A 283 -3.07 -0.25 18.20
C SER A 283 -3.29 -0.58 16.72
N LEU A 284 -2.57 0.12 15.83
CA LEU A 284 -2.58 -0.14 14.39
C LEU A 284 -2.20 -1.60 14.06
N MET A 285 -1.35 -2.22 14.88
CA MET A 285 -0.96 -3.63 14.74
C MET A 285 -2.14 -4.59 14.80
N LYS A 286 -3.23 -4.24 15.48
CA LYS A 286 -4.44 -5.08 15.58
C LYS A 286 -5.10 -5.38 14.23
N ARG A 287 -4.81 -4.59 13.20
CA ARG A 287 -5.29 -4.80 11.83
C ARG A 287 -4.16 -4.88 10.80
N THR A 288 -2.92 -5.11 11.25
CA THR A 288 -1.73 -5.06 10.39
C THR A 288 -0.98 -6.38 10.40
N VAL A 289 -0.49 -6.78 9.22
CA VAL A 289 0.51 -7.83 9.04
C VAL A 289 1.78 -7.16 8.52
N LEU A 290 2.91 -7.40 9.18
CA LEU A 290 4.22 -6.91 8.77
C LEU A 290 5.04 -8.03 8.13
N ILE A 291 5.67 -7.73 7.00
CA ILE A 291 6.64 -8.60 6.36
C ILE A 291 7.94 -7.82 6.25
N ALA A 292 8.98 -8.31 6.90
CA ALA A 292 10.27 -7.67 6.95
C ALA A 292 11.33 -8.52 6.24
N ASN A 293 11.83 -8.02 5.13
CA ASN A 293 13.02 -8.53 4.49
C ASN A 293 14.03 -7.39 4.37
N THR A 294 15.05 -7.42 5.24
CA THR A 294 16.10 -6.39 5.26
C THR A 294 17.14 -6.62 4.17
N SER A 295 17.90 -5.59 3.85
CA SER A 295 18.91 -5.62 2.77
C SER A 295 20.04 -6.64 2.98
N ASN A 296 20.27 -7.07 4.22
CA ASN A 296 21.26 -8.10 4.57
C ASN A 296 20.70 -9.53 4.56
N MET A 297 19.39 -9.70 4.37
CA MET A 297 18.78 -11.01 4.20
C MET A 297 18.99 -11.55 2.78
N PRO A 298 18.89 -12.87 2.56
CA PRO A 298 19.10 -13.50 1.25
C PRO A 298 18.21 -12.94 0.15
N VAL A 299 18.78 -12.83 -1.05
CA VAL A 299 18.11 -12.25 -2.23
C VAL A 299 16.81 -12.98 -2.61
N ALA A 300 16.81 -14.31 -2.51
CA ALA A 300 15.63 -15.11 -2.82
C ALA A 300 14.47 -14.80 -1.87
N ALA A 301 14.72 -14.65 -0.58
CA ALA A 301 13.71 -14.27 0.39
C ALA A 301 13.17 -12.84 0.11
N ARG A 302 14.03 -11.94 -0.36
CA ARG A 302 13.62 -10.60 -0.81
C ARG A 302 12.67 -10.69 -1.99
N GLU A 303 12.98 -11.49 -3.00
CA GLU A 303 12.12 -11.68 -4.16
C GLU A 303 10.78 -12.30 -3.76
N ALA A 304 10.78 -13.30 -2.88
CA ALA A 304 9.56 -13.97 -2.42
C ALA A 304 8.66 -13.06 -1.54
N SER A 305 9.22 -12.10 -0.82
CA SER A 305 8.51 -11.26 0.16
C SER A 305 7.29 -10.53 -0.43
N ILE A 306 7.41 -10.05 -1.66
CA ILE A 306 6.33 -9.36 -2.37
C ILE A 306 5.16 -10.30 -2.64
N TYR A 307 5.43 -11.52 -3.05
CA TYR A 307 4.39 -12.53 -3.31
C TYR A 307 3.73 -13.02 -2.02
N THR A 308 4.50 -13.18 -0.96
CA THR A 308 3.98 -13.49 0.38
C THR A 308 3.01 -12.42 0.85
N ALA A 309 3.40 -11.15 0.74
CA ALA A 309 2.58 -10.02 1.14
C ALA A 309 1.27 -9.94 0.37
N ILE A 310 1.33 -10.05 -0.97
CA ILE A 310 0.12 -9.89 -1.78
C ILE A 310 -0.83 -11.09 -1.62
N THR A 311 -0.30 -12.29 -1.37
CA THR A 311 -1.13 -13.48 -1.09
C THR A 311 -1.89 -13.32 0.23
N ILE A 312 -1.25 -12.78 1.28
CA ILE A 312 -1.92 -12.46 2.55
C ILE A 312 -3.01 -11.40 2.31
N GLY A 313 -2.69 -10.35 1.54
CA GLY A 313 -3.66 -9.32 1.18
C GLY A 313 -4.88 -9.87 0.43
N GLU A 314 -4.66 -10.76 -0.53
CA GLU A 314 -5.75 -11.42 -1.26
C GLU A 314 -6.61 -12.31 -0.35
N TYR A 315 -6.01 -12.96 0.64
CA TYR A 315 -6.76 -13.80 1.57
C TYR A 315 -7.73 -12.98 2.43
N PHE A 316 -7.30 -11.84 2.96
CA PHE A 316 -8.20 -10.94 3.68
C PHE A 316 -9.23 -10.26 2.74
N ARG A 317 -8.84 -9.95 1.50
CA ARG A 317 -9.79 -9.50 0.46
C ARG A 317 -10.91 -10.52 0.25
N ASP A 318 -10.58 -11.81 0.19
CA ASP A 318 -11.55 -12.90 -0.03
C ASP A 318 -12.57 -13.01 1.11
N MET A 319 -12.28 -12.48 2.28
CA MET A 319 -13.23 -12.34 3.39
C MET A 319 -14.19 -11.16 3.23
N GLY A 320 -14.07 -10.37 2.15
CA GLY A 320 -14.86 -9.16 1.91
C GLY A 320 -14.27 -7.89 2.50
N TYR A 321 -13.04 -7.91 2.99
CA TYR A 321 -12.37 -6.74 3.55
C TYR A 321 -11.77 -5.82 2.47
N SER A 322 -11.67 -4.54 2.81
CA SER A 322 -10.85 -3.59 2.09
C SER A 322 -9.43 -3.64 2.65
N VAL A 323 -8.51 -4.15 1.85
CA VAL A 323 -7.11 -4.33 2.23
C VAL A 323 -6.25 -3.29 1.51
N ALA A 324 -5.33 -2.66 2.25
CA ALA A 324 -4.29 -1.83 1.68
C ALA A 324 -2.93 -2.52 1.86
N LEU A 325 -2.22 -2.75 0.76
CA LEU A 325 -0.87 -3.30 0.76
C LEU A 325 0.11 -2.19 0.42
N MET A 326 1.04 -1.91 1.34
CA MET A 326 2.15 -0.99 1.15
C MET A 326 3.43 -1.78 0.93
N ALA A 327 4.08 -1.57 -0.23
CA ALA A 327 5.36 -2.20 -0.56
C ALA A 327 6.48 -1.16 -0.57
N ASP A 328 7.43 -1.30 0.33
CA ASP A 328 8.61 -0.43 0.46
C ASP A 328 9.90 -1.27 0.35
N SER A 329 10.64 -1.30 -0.75
CA SER A 329 10.29 -0.70 -2.04
C SER A 329 10.32 -1.75 -3.16
N THR A 330 9.51 -1.55 -4.18
CA THR A 330 9.52 -2.42 -5.37
C THR A 330 10.83 -2.34 -6.17
N SER A 331 11.60 -1.28 -6.03
CA SER A 331 12.93 -1.16 -6.63
C SER A 331 13.90 -2.20 -6.08
N ARG A 332 13.84 -2.48 -4.77
CA ARG A 332 14.69 -3.51 -4.15
C ARG A 332 14.29 -4.93 -4.56
N TRP A 333 13.00 -5.13 -4.79
CA TRP A 333 12.52 -6.36 -5.40
C TRP A 333 13.05 -6.54 -6.83
N ALA A 334 13.02 -5.49 -7.65
CA ALA A 334 13.58 -5.51 -9.00
C ALA A 334 15.10 -5.75 -9.00
N GLU A 335 15.84 -5.18 -8.04
CA GLU A 335 17.26 -5.48 -7.84
C GLU A 335 17.50 -6.97 -7.52
N ALA A 336 16.62 -7.59 -6.72
CA ALA A 336 16.69 -9.02 -6.45
C ALA A 336 16.49 -9.84 -7.73
N LEU A 337 15.53 -9.47 -8.57
CA LEU A 337 15.32 -10.11 -9.87
C LEU A 337 16.56 -9.96 -10.77
N ARG A 338 17.19 -8.78 -10.80
CA ARG A 338 18.42 -8.54 -11.56
C ARG A 338 19.58 -9.41 -11.06
N GLU A 339 19.75 -9.54 -9.76
CA GLU A 339 20.80 -10.36 -9.18
C GLU A 339 20.58 -11.85 -9.47
N MET A 340 19.36 -12.34 -9.36
CA MET A 340 19.02 -13.74 -9.67
C MET A 340 19.25 -14.04 -11.15
N SER A 341 18.76 -13.19 -12.05
CA SER A 341 18.96 -13.31 -13.50
C SER A 341 20.45 -13.30 -13.88
N GLY A 342 21.24 -12.42 -13.26
CA GLY A 342 22.69 -12.38 -13.47
C GLY A 342 23.42 -13.66 -13.04
N ARG A 343 22.99 -14.29 -11.94
CA ARG A 343 23.55 -15.57 -11.47
C ARG A 343 23.17 -16.74 -12.35
N LEU A 344 21.99 -16.68 -13.00
CA LEU A 344 21.55 -17.67 -13.99
C LEU A 344 22.20 -17.46 -15.37
N GLU A 345 23.02 -16.42 -15.51
CA GLU A 345 23.64 -16.06 -16.79
C GLU A 345 22.61 -15.80 -17.92
N GLU A 346 21.40 -15.29 -17.53
CA GLU A 346 20.39 -14.89 -18.49
C GLU A 346 20.83 -13.64 -19.26
N MET A 347 20.33 -13.52 -20.50
CA MET A 347 20.63 -12.33 -21.30
C MET A 347 20.04 -11.08 -20.65
N PRO A 348 20.87 -10.09 -20.29
CA PRO A 348 20.36 -8.88 -19.65
C PRO A 348 19.59 -7.99 -20.63
N GLY A 349 18.52 -7.38 -20.15
CA GLY A 349 17.83 -6.26 -20.79
C GLY A 349 18.43 -4.90 -20.39
N ASP A 350 17.61 -3.86 -20.41
CA ASP A 350 18.00 -2.49 -20.09
C ASP A 350 18.58 -2.41 -18.67
N GLU A 351 19.71 -1.73 -18.52
CA GLU A 351 20.43 -1.54 -17.25
C GLU A 351 20.74 -2.84 -16.48
N GLY A 352 20.82 -3.97 -17.18
CA GLY A 352 21.12 -5.27 -16.60
C GLY A 352 19.94 -5.96 -15.91
N TYR A 353 18.74 -5.42 -16.02
CA TYR A 353 17.52 -6.08 -15.54
C TYR A 353 17.12 -7.23 -16.48
N PRO A 354 16.39 -8.25 -15.97
CA PRO A 354 15.88 -9.30 -16.83
C PRO A 354 14.85 -8.76 -17.83
N ALA A 355 14.79 -9.33 -19.02
CA ALA A 355 13.83 -8.92 -20.06
C ALA A 355 12.36 -9.01 -19.61
N TYR A 356 12.07 -9.86 -18.65
CA TYR A 356 10.74 -10.07 -18.08
C TYR A 356 10.39 -9.15 -16.89
N LEU A 357 11.21 -8.15 -16.57
CA LEU A 357 10.96 -7.23 -15.45
C LEU A 357 9.57 -6.60 -15.52
N SER A 358 9.22 -6.03 -16.67
CA SER A 358 7.92 -5.37 -16.86
C SER A 358 6.74 -6.34 -16.65
N SER A 359 6.87 -7.58 -17.11
CA SER A 359 5.83 -8.60 -16.93
C SER A 359 5.66 -8.96 -15.45
N ARG A 360 6.75 -9.09 -14.69
CA ARG A 360 6.70 -9.39 -13.25
C ARG A 360 6.06 -8.25 -12.46
N ILE A 361 6.40 -7.01 -12.78
CA ILE A 361 5.78 -5.83 -12.17
C ILE A 361 4.28 -5.79 -12.50
N ALA A 362 3.91 -6.09 -13.77
CA ALA A 362 2.51 -6.16 -14.17
C ALA A 362 1.74 -7.24 -13.40
N GLU A 363 2.26 -8.46 -13.32
CA GLU A 363 1.66 -9.57 -12.58
C GLU A 363 1.40 -9.20 -11.10
N PHE A 364 2.32 -8.52 -10.47
CA PHE A 364 2.17 -8.06 -9.09
C PHE A 364 1.01 -7.04 -8.95
N TYR A 365 1.04 -5.96 -9.73
CA TYR A 365 0.00 -4.93 -9.65
C TYR A 365 -1.37 -5.40 -10.13
N GLU A 366 -1.43 -6.34 -11.07
CA GLU A 366 -2.69 -6.92 -11.56
C GLU A 366 -3.42 -7.77 -10.53
N ARG A 367 -2.73 -8.25 -9.50
CA ARG A 367 -3.35 -8.94 -8.35
C ARG A 367 -4.16 -7.99 -7.47
N ALA A 368 -3.93 -6.67 -7.55
CA ALA A 368 -4.81 -5.68 -6.95
C ALA A 368 -6.17 -5.64 -7.67
N GLY A 369 -7.21 -5.30 -6.95
CA GLY A 369 -8.53 -5.11 -7.55
C GLY A 369 -9.65 -5.05 -6.53
N LEU A 370 -10.77 -4.52 -6.99
CA LEU A 370 -12.08 -4.71 -6.39
C LEU A 370 -12.69 -5.94 -7.04
N VAL A 371 -13.08 -6.92 -6.25
CA VAL A 371 -13.57 -8.20 -6.74
C VAL A 371 -14.88 -8.60 -6.06
N GLU A 372 -15.66 -9.38 -6.77
CA GLU A 372 -16.73 -10.18 -6.20
C GLU A 372 -16.10 -11.51 -5.74
N CYS A 373 -16.12 -11.75 -4.44
CA CYS A 373 -15.47 -12.88 -3.80
C CYS A 373 -16.20 -14.18 -4.13
N LEU A 374 -15.48 -15.31 -4.10
CA LEU A 374 -16.10 -16.63 -4.14
C LEU A 374 -17.07 -16.83 -2.95
N GLY A 375 -17.98 -17.78 -3.08
CA GLY A 375 -18.91 -18.14 -2.03
C GLY A 375 -20.12 -17.20 -1.97
N ASN A 376 -20.10 -16.19 -1.13
CA ASN A 376 -21.27 -15.33 -0.89
C ASN A 376 -21.43 -14.16 -1.89
N GLY A 377 -20.48 -13.96 -2.81
CA GLY A 377 -20.49 -12.82 -3.72
C GLY A 377 -20.27 -11.46 -3.05
N GLU A 378 -19.71 -11.43 -1.84
CA GLU A 378 -19.34 -10.19 -1.17
C GLU A 378 -18.25 -9.44 -1.94
N GLU A 379 -18.29 -8.10 -1.90
CA GLU A 379 -17.22 -7.29 -2.45
C GLU A 379 -16.00 -7.29 -1.53
N GLY A 380 -14.83 -7.54 -2.08
CA GLY A 380 -13.55 -7.40 -1.39
C GLY A 380 -12.59 -6.56 -2.23
N ALA A 381 -11.74 -5.80 -1.57
CA ALA A 381 -10.80 -4.91 -2.25
C ALA A 381 -9.36 -5.15 -1.77
N LEU A 382 -8.43 -5.18 -2.72
CA LEU A 382 -6.99 -5.14 -2.46
C LEU A 382 -6.39 -3.96 -3.22
N THR A 383 -6.01 -2.93 -2.49
CA THR A 383 -5.31 -1.75 -3.02
C THR A 383 -3.82 -1.94 -2.83
N VAL A 384 -3.04 -1.74 -3.88
CA VAL A 384 -1.57 -1.87 -3.85
C VAL A 384 -0.93 -0.50 -4.03
N ILE A 385 -0.07 -0.13 -3.09
CA ILE A 385 0.69 1.12 -3.07
C ILE A 385 2.17 0.76 -2.98
N GLY A 386 2.88 0.91 -4.10
CA GLY A 386 4.29 0.56 -4.20
C GLY A 386 5.19 1.79 -4.18
N ALA A 387 6.16 1.83 -3.27
CA ALA A 387 7.22 2.81 -3.31
C ALA A 387 8.26 2.41 -4.37
N VAL A 388 8.75 3.38 -5.10
CA VAL A 388 9.81 3.23 -6.09
C VAL A 388 10.96 4.17 -5.73
N SER A 389 12.18 3.67 -5.72
CA SER A 389 13.37 4.43 -5.34
C SER A 389 14.32 4.54 -6.53
N PRO A 390 14.04 5.41 -7.51
CA PRO A 390 14.89 5.55 -8.68
C PRO A 390 16.27 6.10 -8.27
N PRO A 391 17.36 5.52 -8.77
CA PRO A 391 18.71 6.03 -8.55
C PRO A 391 18.84 7.49 -8.99
N GLY A 392 19.35 8.35 -8.12
CA GLY A 392 19.48 9.78 -8.43
C GLY A 392 18.16 10.54 -8.64
N GLY A 393 17.02 9.91 -8.39
CA GLY A 393 15.69 10.48 -8.66
C GLY A 393 15.27 10.43 -10.13
N ASP A 394 16.00 9.69 -10.97
CA ASP A 394 15.71 9.55 -12.39
C ASP A 394 14.59 8.54 -12.66
N ILE A 395 13.39 9.06 -12.93
CA ILE A 395 12.21 8.26 -13.26
C ILE A 395 12.25 7.60 -14.65
N SER A 396 13.28 7.87 -15.46
CA SER A 396 13.45 7.21 -16.77
C SER A 396 14.05 5.81 -16.69
N GLU A 397 14.50 5.40 -15.50
CA GLU A 397 15.06 4.07 -15.27
C GLU A 397 14.00 2.94 -15.44
N PRO A 398 14.43 1.70 -15.75
CA PRO A 398 13.51 0.63 -16.18
C PRO A 398 12.39 0.27 -15.18
N VAL A 399 12.68 0.28 -13.87
CA VAL A 399 11.69 -0.09 -12.84
C VAL A 399 10.60 0.97 -12.74
N SER A 400 11.00 2.25 -12.70
CA SER A 400 10.07 3.38 -12.69
C SER A 400 9.20 3.40 -13.94
N GLN A 401 9.80 3.24 -15.11
CA GLN A 401 9.08 3.22 -16.38
C GLN A 401 8.10 2.05 -16.48
N SER A 402 8.50 0.87 -16.06
CA SER A 402 7.61 -0.30 -16.01
C SER A 402 6.44 -0.09 -15.05
N THR A 403 6.72 0.49 -13.88
CA THR A 403 5.69 0.79 -12.87
C THR A 403 4.70 1.84 -13.37
N LEU A 404 5.19 2.91 -14.01
CA LEU A 404 4.36 3.98 -14.58
C LEU A 404 3.36 3.49 -15.63
N ARG A 405 3.73 2.48 -16.41
CA ARG A 405 2.85 1.90 -17.44
C ARG A 405 1.67 1.12 -16.84
N ILE A 406 1.80 0.67 -15.60
CA ILE A 406 0.87 -0.28 -14.97
C ILE A 406 0.07 0.37 -13.85
N ALA A 407 0.71 1.10 -12.96
CA ALA A 407 0.04 1.80 -11.86
C ALA A 407 -0.87 2.91 -12.41
N LYS A 408 -2.09 2.97 -11.89
CA LYS A 408 -3.09 3.95 -12.32
C LYS A 408 -2.93 5.31 -11.65
N VAL A 409 -2.25 5.35 -10.52
CA VAL A 409 -1.99 6.58 -9.74
C VAL A 409 -0.50 6.73 -9.56
N PHE A 410 -0.02 7.94 -9.69
CA PHE A 410 1.37 8.31 -9.56
C PHE A 410 1.50 9.51 -8.63
N TRP A 411 2.17 9.32 -7.50
CA TRP A 411 2.49 10.36 -6.52
C TRP A 411 3.98 10.64 -6.55
N GLY A 412 4.41 11.45 -7.52
CA GLY A 412 5.82 11.79 -7.70
C GLY A 412 6.35 12.65 -6.57
N LEU A 413 7.34 12.16 -5.83
CA LEU A 413 7.97 12.92 -4.76
C LEU A 413 9.09 13.81 -5.31
N ASP A 414 9.13 15.03 -4.81
CA ASP A 414 10.06 16.05 -5.21
C ASP A 414 11.04 16.39 -4.08
N TYR A 415 12.34 16.22 -4.36
CA TYR A 415 13.38 16.55 -3.40
C TYR A 415 13.38 18.05 -3.00
N ALA A 416 13.07 18.94 -3.94
CA ALA A 416 13.02 20.37 -3.65
C ALA A 416 11.91 20.74 -2.67
N LEU A 417 10.76 20.05 -2.74
CA LEU A 417 9.68 20.20 -1.75
C LEU A 417 10.12 19.67 -0.39
N SER A 418 10.71 18.47 -0.35
CA SER A 418 11.23 17.89 0.88
C SER A 418 12.30 18.76 1.54
N TYR A 419 13.23 19.30 0.76
CA TYR A 419 14.26 20.21 1.24
C TYR A 419 13.68 21.50 1.86
N ARG A 420 12.56 21.99 1.31
CA ARG A 420 11.80 23.12 1.86
C ARG A 420 10.89 22.74 3.03
N ARG A 421 10.93 21.49 3.47
CA ARG A 421 10.04 20.93 4.51
C ARG A 421 8.55 21.03 4.17
N HIS A 422 8.23 21.00 2.88
CA HIS A 422 6.86 20.87 2.41
C HIS A 422 6.49 19.40 2.33
N PHE A 423 5.65 18.92 3.23
CA PHE A 423 5.18 17.55 3.28
C PHE A 423 3.65 17.50 3.24
N PRO A 424 3.06 16.47 2.59
CA PRO A 424 3.71 15.47 1.74
C PRO A 424 4.45 16.11 0.57
N ALA A 425 5.67 15.61 0.25
CA ALA A 425 6.50 16.19 -0.81
C ALA A 425 6.05 15.75 -2.23
N ILE A 426 4.76 15.55 -2.41
CA ILE A 426 4.15 15.15 -3.68
C ILE A 426 4.11 16.36 -4.62
N ASN A 427 4.74 16.23 -5.77
CA ASN A 427 4.74 17.27 -6.79
C ASN A 427 3.41 17.23 -7.56
N TRP A 428 2.60 18.28 -7.41
CA TRP A 428 1.28 18.37 -8.04
C TRP A 428 1.31 18.58 -9.55
N LEU A 429 2.43 19.00 -10.14
CA LEU A 429 2.58 19.15 -11.59
C LEU A 429 2.94 17.84 -12.29
N ASN A 430 3.61 16.92 -11.60
CA ASN A 430 4.11 15.67 -12.15
C ASN A 430 3.29 14.45 -11.72
N SER A 431 2.37 14.62 -10.77
CA SER A 431 1.53 13.54 -10.27
C SER A 431 0.21 13.45 -11.06
N TYR A 432 -0.39 12.26 -11.07
CA TYR A 432 -1.68 12.03 -11.72
C TYR A 432 -2.45 10.87 -11.10
N SER A 433 -3.75 10.84 -11.36
CA SER A 433 -4.62 9.70 -11.08
C SER A 433 -5.54 9.44 -12.28
N LEU A 434 -5.49 8.23 -12.81
CA LEU A 434 -6.39 7.80 -13.88
C LEU A 434 -7.80 7.46 -13.35
N TYR A 435 -8.00 7.48 -12.03
CA TYR A 435 -9.32 7.34 -11.41
C TYR A 435 -10.04 8.67 -11.22
N GLN A 436 -9.40 9.81 -11.55
CA GLN A 436 -9.87 11.13 -11.15
C GLN A 436 -11.33 11.41 -11.56
N ALA A 437 -11.72 11.09 -12.80
CA ALA A 437 -13.08 11.32 -13.27
C ALA A 437 -14.15 10.57 -12.45
N LYS A 438 -13.83 9.34 -11.99
CA LYS A 438 -14.72 8.55 -11.13
C LYS A 438 -14.78 9.12 -9.72
N MET A 439 -13.64 9.59 -9.24
CA MET A 439 -13.52 10.19 -7.91
C MET A 439 -14.20 11.56 -7.85
N ASP A 440 -14.13 12.34 -8.92
CA ASP A 440 -14.88 13.58 -9.05
C ASP A 440 -16.40 13.33 -8.98
N LYS A 441 -16.88 12.31 -9.70
CA LYS A 441 -18.29 11.90 -9.61
C LYS A 441 -18.69 11.47 -8.20
N TYR A 442 -17.84 10.68 -7.53
CA TYR A 442 -18.08 10.28 -6.14
C TYR A 442 -18.17 11.50 -5.21
N LYS A 443 -17.26 12.45 -5.34
CA LYS A 443 -17.25 13.68 -4.53
C LYS A 443 -18.48 14.56 -4.80
N GLU A 444 -18.89 14.67 -6.07
CA GLU A 444 -20.11 15.39 -6.46
C GLU A 444 -21.36 14.79 -5.80
N GLU A 445 -21.45 13.46 -5.71
CA GLU A 445 -22.60 12.75 -5.17
C GLU A 445 -22.62 12.66 -3.63
N HIS A 446 -21.44 12.64 -2.97
CA HIS A 446 -21.32 12.31 -1.54
C HIS A 446 -20.77 13.43 -0.66
N VAL A 447 -20.20 14.49 -1.24
CA VAL A 447 -19.63 15.62 -0.49
C VAL A 447 -20.32 16.92 -0.90
N ASP A 448 -20.04 17.41 -2.10
CA ASP A 448 -20.64 18.62 -2.63
C ASP A 448 -20.55 18.66 -4.16
N ARG A 449 -21.61 19.16 -4.80
CA ARG A 449 -21.72 19.25 -6.25
C ARG A 449 -20.60 20.08 -6.89
N ASP A 450 -20.11 21.08 -6.21
CA ASP A 450 -19.10 22.00 -6.72
C ASP A 450 -17.66 21.54 -6.45
N PHE A 451 -17.45 20.45 -5.72
CA PHE A 451 -16.10 19.97 -5.39
C PHE A 451 -15.21 19.74 -6.62
N PRO A 452 -15.66 19.05 -7.67
CA PRO A 452 -14.85 18.88 -8.89
C PRO A 452 -14.48 20.21 -9.55
N LYS A 453 -15.38 21.17 -9.56
CA LYS A 453 -15.14 22.52 -10.11
C LYS A 453 -14.00 23.20 -9.38
N PHE A 454 -14.06 23.27 -8.05
CA PHE A 454 -13.01 23.89 -7.24
C PHE A 454 -11.67 23.20 -7.35
N ARG A 455 -11.66 21.85 -7.44
CA ARG A 455 -10.46 21.10 -7.69
C ARG A 455 -9.80 21.48 -9.03
N ILE A 456 -10.59 21.57 -10.10
CA ILE A 456 -10.10 21.93 -11.44
C ILE A 456 -9.54 23.34 -11.43
N GLU A 457 -10.24 24.27 -10.81
CA GLU A 457 -9.80 25.67 -10.70
C GLU A 457 -8.50 25.82 -9.91
N ALA A 458 -8.40 25.15 -8.77
CA ALA A 458 -7.17 25.14 -7.97
C ALA A 458 -5.98 24.55 -8.73
N MET A 459 -6.19 23.46 -9.47
CA MET A 459 -5.14 22.87 -10.29
C MET A 459 -4.71 23.78 -11.44
N ALA A 460 -5.66 24.48 -12.08
CA ALA A 460 -5.33 25.44 -13.13
C ALA A 460 -4.49 26.59 -12.58
N LEU A 461 -4.83 27.12 -11.41
CA LEU A 461 -4.04 28.16 -10.74
C LEU A 461 -2.61 27.68 -10.41
N LEU A 462 -2.45 26.46 -9.88
CA LEU A 462 -1.14 25.89 -9.57
C LEU A 462 -0.28 25.67 -10.84
N GLN A 463 -0.91 25.30 -11.96
CA GLN A 463 -0.22 25.19 -13.25
C GLN A 463 0.19 26.56 -13.81
N GLU A 464 -0.67 27.57 -13.66
CA GLU A 464 -0.39 28.94 -14.09
C GLU A 464 0.73 29.56 -13.26
N GLU A 465 0.76 29.28 -11.94
CA GLU A 465 1.84 29.73 -11.05
C GLU A 465 3.22 29.38 -11.59
N ALA A 466 3.40 28.15 -12.11
CA ALA A 466 4.68 27.72 -12.64
C ALA A 466 5.20 28.65 -13.74
N LYS A 467 4.32 29.11 -14.62
CA LYS A 467 4.63 30.08 -15.69
C LYS A 467 4.91 31.47 -15.12
N LEU A 468 4.11 31.93 -14.17
CA LEU A 468 4.29 33.23 -13.53
C LEU A 468 5.61 33.29 -12.74
N GLN A 469 6.01 32.21 -12.09
CA GLN A 469 7.29 32.11 -11.39
C GLN A 469 8.50 32.25 -12.33
N GLU A 470 8.42 31.74 -13.55
CA GLU A 470 9.47 31.97 -14.56
C GLU A 470 9.57 33.44 -14.94
N ILE A 471 8.43 34.11 -15.14
CA ILE A 471 8.39 35.55 -15.43
C ILE A 471 8.98 36.34 -14.26
N VAL A 472 8.60 36.02 -13.03
CA VAL A 472 9.13 36.69 -11.82
C VAL A 472 10.65 36.56 -11.71
N ARG A 473 11.22 35.40 -12.07
CA ARG A 473 12.68 35.19 -12.08
C ARG A 473 13.41 36.10 -13.09
N LEU A 474 12.74 36.42 -14.19
CA LEU A 474 13.36 37.20 -15.29
C LEU A 474 13.21 38.70 -15.07
N VAL A 475 12.04 39.18 -14.66
CA VAL A 475 11.69 40.61 -14.65
C VAL A 475 11.29 41.17 -13.29
N GLY A 476 11.21 40.32 -12.27
CA GLY A 476 10.78 40.69 -10.92
C GLY A 476 9.26 40.68 -10.74
N ARG A 477 8.82 40.63 -9.48
CA ARG A 477 7.39 40.53 -9.10
C ARG A 477 6.61 41.81 -9.42
N ASP A 478 7.24 42.96 -9.26
CA ASP A 478 6.61 44.28 -9.44
C ASP A 478 6.24 44.56 -10.92
N SER A 479 6.75 43.76 -11.84
CA SER A 479 6.42 43.85 -13.27
C SER A 479 5.12 43.12 -13.65
N LEU A 480 4.57 42.34 -12.71
CA LEU A 480 3.30 41.62 -12.93
C LEU A 480 2.12 42.55 -12.69
N SER A 481 1.01 42.27 -13.41
CA SER A 481 -0.28 42.90 -13.12
C SER A 481 -0.74 42.54 -11.68
N GLU A 482 -1.56 43.38 -11.06
CA GLU A 482 -2.16 43.07 -9.73
C GLU A 482 -2.94 41.75 -9.76
N HIS A 483 -3.56 41.43 -10.86
CA HIS A 483 -4.24 40.15 -11.09
C HIS A 483 -3.28 38.95 -11.01
N ASP A 484 -2.11 39.05 -11.63
CA ASP A 484 -1.12 37.97 -11.63
C ASP A 484 -0.41 37.89 -10.28
N GLN A 485 -0.18 39.04 -9.63
CA GLN A 485 0.32 39.04 -8.25
C GLN A 485 -0.68 38.41 -7.28
N LEU A 486 -1.99 38.64 -7.44
CA LEU A 486 -3.03 37.97 -6.65
C LEU A 486 -3.01 36.44 -6.89
N LYS A 487 -2.87 35.97 -8.14
CA LYS A 487 -2.74 34.53 -8.42
C LYS A 487 -1.56 33.93 -7.67
N LEU A 488 -0.41 34.59 -7.64
CA LEU A 488 0.75 34.11 -6.88
C LEU A 488 0.49 34.01 -5.38
N GLU A 489 -0.28 34.95 -4.79
CA GLU A 489 -0.64 34.90 -3.38
C GLU A 489 -1.63 33.77 -3.09
N ILE A 490 -2.61 33.55 -3.96
CA ILE A 490 -3.60 32.47 -3.82
C ILE A 490 -2.94 31.10 -3.98
N THR A 491 -2.06 30.93 -4.95
CA THR A 491 -1.33 29.69 -5.14
C THR A 491 -0.36 29.41 -4.00
N LYS A 492 0.21 30.45 -3.40
CA LYS A 492 0.97 30.32 -2.16
C LYS A 492 0.08 29.75 -1.04
N SER A 493 -1.14 30.28 -0.87
CA SER A 493 -2.09 29.75 0.11
C SER A 493 -2.50 28.32 -0.22
N LEU A 494 -2.77 27.98 -1.48
CA LEU A 494 -3.04 26.60 -1.89
C LEU A 494 -1.88 25.66 -1.50
N ARG A 495 -0.62 26.06 -1.70
CA ARG A 495 0.53 25.23 -1.34
C ARG A 495 0.75 25.11 0.17
N GLU A 496 0.73 26.22 0.88
CA GLU A 496 1.14 26.28 2.29
C GLU A 496 -0.01 25.98 3.27
N ASP A 497 -1.24 26.36 2.94
CA ASP A 497 -2.40 26.20 3.81
C ASP A 497 -3.22 24.96 3.48
N PHE A 498 -3.23 24.50 2.20
CA PHE A 498 -4.01 23.34 1.78
C PHE A 498 -3.15 22.11 1.47
N LEU A 499 -2.15 22.20 0.57
CA LEU A 499 -1.36 21.04 0.15
C LEU A 499 -0.38 20.57 1.22
N GLN A 500 0.24 21.49 1.93
CA GLN A 500 1.11 21.16 3.06
C GLN A 500 0.27 20.67 4.24
N GLN A 501 0.60 19.48 4.75
CA GLN A 501 -0.11 18.83 5.84
C GLN A 501 0.88 18.25 6.85
N ASN A 502 0.69 18.55 8.13
CA ASN A 502 1.60 18.11 9.17
C ASN A 502 1.17 16.75 9.74
N ALA A 503 1.94 15.73 9.43
CA ALA A 503 1.71 14.36 9.90
C ALA A 503 1.73 14.19 11.43
N PHE A 504 2.39 15.09 12.15
CA PHE A 504 2.57 15.02 13.60
C PHE A 504 1.66 15.98 14.40
N HIS A 505 0.81 16.74 13.71
CA HIS A 505 -0.13 17.65 14.35
C HIS A 505 -1.46 16.93 14.64
N GLU A 506 -1.99 17.07 15.85
CA GLU A 506 -3.19 16.35 16.32
C GLU A 506 -4.41 16.50 15.39
N VAL A 507 -4.61 17.68 14.81
CA VAL A 507 -5.75 17.97 13.93
C VAL A 507 -5.37 17.85 12.46
N ASP A 508 -4.21 18.41 12.06
CA ASP A 508 -3.83 18.52 10.65
C ASP A 508 -3.36 17.19 10.04
N THR A 509 -3.01 16.20 10.86
CA THR A 509 -2.56 14.87 10.39
C THR A 509 -3.61 14.13 9.55
N TYR A 510 -4.90 14.43 9.77
CA TYR A 510 -6.03 13.88 9.03
C TYR A 510 -7.00 14.99 8.62
N CYS A 511 -7.55 14.89 7.42
CA CYS A 511 -8.54 15.83 6.91
C CYS A 511 -9.64 15.06 6.16
N SER A 512 -10.89 15.15 6.65
CA SER A 512 -12.04 14.54 5.98
C SER A 512 -12.32 15.18 4.61
N LEU A 513 -13.04 14.49 3.74
CA LEU A 513 -13.42 15.05 2.44
C LEU A 513 -14.25 16.34 2.57
N ASP A 514 -15.14 16.39 3.57
CA ASP A 514 -15.95 17.59 3.85
C ASP A 514 -15.08 18.79 4.24
N LYS A 515 -14.09 18.55 5.12
CA LYS A 515 -13.15 19.61 5.51
C LYS A 515 -12.25 20.00 4.34
N GLN A 516 -11.77 19.05 3.54
CA GLN A 516 -11.00 19.34 2.33
C GLN A 516 -11.77 20.26 1.38
N PHE A 517 -13.03 19.93 1.15
CA PHE A 517 -13.92 20.77 0.32
C PHE A 517 -14.05 22.18 0.89
N LYS A 518 -14.39 22.31 2.17
CA LYS A 518 -14.57 23.63 2.81
C LYS A 518 -13.28 24.46 2.81
N MET A 519 -12.13 23.84 3.05
CA MET A 519 -10.82 24.53 2.98
C MET A 519 -10.54 25.05 1.56
N LEU A 520 -10.73 24.19 0.56
CA LEU A 520 -10.49 24.55 -0.84
C LEU A 520 -11.45 25.66 -1.29
N LYS A 521 -12.74 25.52 -0.98
CA LYS A 521 -13.77 26.52 -1.23
C LYS A 521 -13.42 27.87 -0.59
N LEU A 522 -12.98 27.88 0.68
CA LEU A 522 -12.62 29.10 1.40
C LEU A 522 -11.48 29.87 0.70
N ILE A 523 -10.44 29.18 0.23
CA ILE A 523 -9.31 29.80 -0.46
C ILE A 523 -9.77 30.40 -1.80
N LEU A 524 -10.57 29.66 -2.57
CA LEU A 524 -11.07 30.12 -3.87
C LEU A 524 -12.14 31.21 -3.71
N PHE A 525 -12.96 31.15 -2.68
CA PHE A 525 -13.89 32.23 -2.34
C PHE A 525 -13.15 33.54 -2.02
N PHE A 526 -12.07 33.48 -1.27
CA PHE A 526 -11.22 34.65 -1.05
C PHE A 526 -10.62 35.18 -2.36
N TYR A 527 -10.22 34.29 -3.27
CA TYR A 527 -9.74 34.68 -4.59
C TYR A 527 -10.80 35.45 -5.41
N ASP A 528 -12.04 34.95 -5.44
CA ASP A 528 -13.14 35.59 -6.17
C ASP A 528 -13.48 36.97 -5.59
N GLU A 529 -13.56 37.06 -4.26
CA GLU A 529 -13.80 38.33 -3.58
C GLU A 529 -12.66 39.33 -3.78
N ALA A 530 -11.41 38.88 -3.76
CA ALA A 530 -10.25 39.70 -4.05
C ALA A 530 -10.25 40.22 -5.50
N GLN A 531 -10.60 39.37 -6.47
CA GLN A 531 -10.77 39.79 -7.86
C GLN A 531 -11.86 40.84 -8.03
N ARG A 532 -12.99 40.67 -7.32
CA ARG A 532 -14.08 41.65 -7.31
C ARG A 532 -13.57 43.00 -6.78
N ALA A 533 -12.83 43.00 -5.66
CA ALA A 533 -12.29 44.24 -5.07
C ALA A 533 -11.33 44.95 -6.02
N ILE A 534 -10.41 44.21 -6.68
CA ILE A 534 -9.48 44.81 -7.66
C ILE A 534 -10.23 45.46 -8.83
N LYS A 535 -11.28 44.79 -9.34
CA LYS A 535 -12.12 45.35 -10.41
C LYS A 535 -12.82 46.65 -9.99
N GLU A 536 -13.17 46.79 -8.73
CA GLU A 536 -13.75 47.99 -8.13
C GLU A 536 -12.71 49.04 -7.69
N GLY A 537 -11.44 48.82 -8.03
CA GLY A 537 -10.36 49.78 -7.81
C GLY A 537 -9.68 49.72 -6.45
N VAL A 538 -9.87 48.69 -5.67
CA VAL A 538 -9.15 48.46 -4.40
C VAL A 538 -7.75 47.93 -4.69
N TYR A 539 -6.72 48.49 -4.06
CA TYR A 539 -5.36 48.03 -4.26
C TYR A 539 -5.09 46.67 -3.61
N LEU A 540 -4.32 45.82 -4.28
CA LEU A 540 -4.00 44.48 -3.82
C LEU A 540 -3.43 44.45 -2.40
N ASN A 541 -2.57 45.40 -2.05
CA ASN A 541 -1.97 45.44 -0.70
C ASN A 541 -3.00 45.62 0.42
N GLU A 542 -4.08 46.34 0.18
CA GLU A 542 -5.18 46.52 1.15
C GLU A 542 -5.96 45.23 1.35
N ILE A 543 -6.20 44.49 0.26
CA ILE A 543 -6.86 43.18 0.29
C ILE A 543 -6.00 42.16 1.05
N LEU A 544 -4.69 42.16 0.79
CA LEU A 544 -3.76 41.25 1.42
C LEU A 544 -3.52 41.56 2.92
N ALA A 545 -3.83 42.74 3.36
CA ALA A 545 -3.75 43.16 4.77
C ALA A 545 -4.98 42.76 5.61
N LEU A 546 -6.03 42.21 5.00
CA LEU A 546 -7.22 41.74 5.70
C LEU A 546 -6.89 40.68 6.76
N SER A 547 -7.40 40.83 7.97
CA SER A 547 -7.25 39.88 9.08
C SER A 547 -7.86 38.49 8.78
N SER A 548 -8.85 38.44 7.90
CA SER A 548 -9.47 37.20 7.43
C SER A 548 -8.46 36.25 6.73
N ARG A 549 -7.38 36.79 6.17
CA ARG A 549 -6.31 36.00 5.55
C ARG A 549 -5.59 35.11 6.57
N GLU A 550 -5.35 35.63 7.79
CA GLU A 550 -4.77 34.81 8.86
C GLU A 550 -5.69 33.65 9.26
N LYS A 551 -7.01 33.85 9.21
CA LYS A 551 -7.99 32.79 9.47
C LYS A 551 -7.95 31.69 8.42
N ILE A 552 -7.73 32.02 7.14
CA ILE A 552 -7.52 31.04 6.07
C ILE A 552 -6.28 30.18 6.37
N THR A 553 -5.15 30.80 6.73
CA THR A 553 -3.92 30.08 7.07
C THR A 553 -4.10 29.14 8.28
N ARG A 554 -4.94 29.53 9.24
CA ARG A 554 -5.25 28.72 10.43
C ARG A 554 -6.38 27.70 10.21
N ALA A 555 -7.07 27.73 9.08
CA ALA A 555 -8.22 26.88 8.80
C ALA A 555 -7.90 25.37 8.87
N LYS A 556 -6.66 24.98 8.54
CA LYS A 556 -6.20 23.59 8.67
C LYS A 556 -6.27 23.04 10.11
N ASN A 557 -6.25 23.91 11.12
CA ASN A 557 -6.31 23.55 12.53
C ASN A 557 -7.75 23.51 13.08
N ILE A 558 -8.76 23.83 12.28
CA ILE A 558 -10.18 23.72 12.68
C ILE A 558 -10.50 22.22 12.85
N SER A 559 -11.11 21.88 13.98
CA SER A 559 -11.52 20.51 14.29
C SER A 559 -12.60 20.02 13.32
N GLU A 560 -12.60 18.70 13.02
CA GLU A 560 -13.67 18.05 12.25
C GLU A 560 -15.08 18.23 12.87
N LYS A 561 -15.15 18.61 14.14
CA LYS A 561 -16.42 18.86 14.83
C LYS A 561 -16.92 20.30 14.68
N GLU A 562 -16.13 21.20 14.12
CA GLU A 562 -16.37 22.64 14.06
C GLU A 562 -16.40 23.16 12.62
N LEU A 563 -16.82 22.34 11.67
CA LEU A 563 -16.82 22.70 10.24
C LEU A 563 -17.70 23.90 9.90
N ASP A 564 -18.68 24.24 10.73
CA ASP A 564 -19.50 25.47 10.56
C ASP A 564 -18.68 26.77 10.71
N THR A 565 -17.48 26.67 11.27
CA THR A 565 -16.57 27.83 11.39
C THR A 565 -16.13 28.34 10.02
N PHE A 566 -16.04 27.47 9.01
CA PHE A 566 -15.71 27.87 7.63
C PHE A 566 -16.72 28.85 7.06
N ASP A 567 -18.00 28.59 7.26
CA ASP A 567 -19.09 29.45 6.74
C ASP A 567 -19.04 30.84 7.39
N LYS A 568 -18.71 30.92 8.68
CA LYS A 568 -18.49 32.19 9.38
C LYS A 568 -17.30 32.97 8.83
N ILE A 569 -16.21 32.29 8.51
CA ILE A 569 -15.03 32.94 7.90
C ILE A 569 -15.37 33.46 6.50
N GLU A 570 -16.16 32.74 5.70
CA GLU A 570 -16.63 33.20 4.39
C GLU A 570 -17.46 34.49 4.53
N GLU A 571 -18.38 34.58 5.50
CA GLU A 571 -19.16 35.78 5.76
C GLU A 571 -18.29 36.97 6.16
N GLU A 572 -17.33 36.75 7.06
CA GLU A 572 -16.38 37.78 7.47
C GLU A 572 -15.53 38.29 6.30
N ILE A 573 -15.06 37.43 5.43
CA ILE A 573 -14.33 37.80 4.20
C ILE A 573 -15.19 38.68 3.33
N LYS A 574 -16.43 38.29 3.09
CA LYS A 574 -17.38 39.04 2.27
C LYS A 574 -17.68 40.42 2.83
N GLU A 575 -17.90 40.54 4.14
CA GLU A 575 -18.13 41.79 4.81
C GLU A 575 -16.90 42.70 4.75
N ALA A 576 -15.70 42.16 5.04
CA ALA A 576 -14.44 42.92 5.04
C ALA A 576 -14.11 43.46 3.64
N VAL A 577 -14.26 42.64 2.59
CA VAL A 577 -14.06 43.07 1.19
C VAL A 577 -15.10 44.11 0.78
N SER A 578 -16.37 43.90 1.14
CA SER A 578 -17.45 44.89 0.82
C SER A 578 -17.23 46.22 1.49
N LYS A 579 -16.62 46.24 2.71
CA LYS A 579 -16.22 47.45 3.40
C LYS A 579 -15.10 48.17 2.65
N LEU A 580 -14.03 47.47 2.25
CA LEU A 580 -12.94 48.04 1.46
C LEU A 580 -13.42 48.66 0.14
N ILE A 581 -14.32 47.98 -0.58
CA ILE A 581 -14.89 48.53 -1.82
C ILE A 581 -15.64 49.84 -1.58
N LYS A 582 -16.40 49.95 -0.48
CA LYS A 582 -17.10 51.18 -0.12
C LYS A 582 -16.16 52.31 0.26
N GLU A 583 -15.10 52.01 1.02
CA GLU A 583 -14.10 52.99 1.46
C GLU A 583 -13.19 53.43 0.30
N GLY A 584 -12.77 52.54 -0.58
CA GLY A 584 -11.96 52.85 -1.77
C GLY A 584 -12.71 53.65 -2.83
N GLY A 585 -14.02 53.41 -3.01
CA GLY A 585 -14.87 54.20 -3.91
C GLY A 585 -15.09 55.66 -3.47
N THR A 586 -14.88 55.98 -2.22
CA THR A 586 -14.96 57.37 -1.69
C THR A 586 -13.67 58.19 -1.85
N THR A 587 -12.53 57.52 -2.16
CA THR A 587 -11.23 58.22 -2.36
C THR A 587 -10.96 58.59 -3.83
N ASN A 588 -11.73 58.04 -4.78
CA ASN A 588 -11.62 58.27 -6.23
C ASN A 588 -12.79 59.12 -6.83
N ALA A 589 -13.61 59.78 -5.99
CA ALA A 589 -14.70 60.66 -6.43
C ALA A 589 -14.33 62.15 -6.31
#